data_0358c96840212cace046c5522bd2cd00
#
_entry.id   0358c96840212cace046c5522bd2cd00
#
_cell.length_a   1.000
_cell.length_b   1.000
_cell.length_c   1.000
_cell.angle_alpha   90.00
_cell.angle_beta   90.00
_cell.angle_gamma   90.00
#
_symmetry.space_group_name_H-M   'P 1'
#
loop_
_entity.id
_entity.type
_entity.pdbx_description
1 polymer ?
#
loop_
_entity_poly.entity_id
_entity_poly.type
_entity_poly.pdbx_seq_one_letter_code
_entity_poly.pdbx_strand_id
1 'polypeptide(L)'
;MMKLLNKSLVAVSVFCLMGVAFASESQPESTSMLSAKEVALSNSLTWRRSGMRHLYERMDAVRNDADQAGRWSVKRYQNWEQGEMSCDHRFVLLGVDHQFSDHLILGSTMDFGKGSSYYTQGSSATETMGASVYGTYRWEDGSYVGGLLKLGVLRLKSLFSGAKEENSMQGLYLGAEYGRRMTPWSRVVLDPQVRLTYSRLGSEGMEIHKTDVQYDAIENFVVALRLKSEVTLGESASTYFLLGYYRDLLGRVSGRYLQAQDRQTFTDSVFNAWGRASFGADYQVDDRITASIEAEKTFGREYQDHTRLSCSARYRF
;
A
#
# COMPACT_ATOMS: atom_id res chain seq x y z
N MET A 1 39.52 -6.07 15.72
CA MET A 1 38.12 -6.24 16.04
C MET A 1 37.37 -4.94 16.41
N MET A 2 38.01 -3.76 16.30
CA MET A 2 37.46 -2.45 16.73
C MET A 2 37.23 -1.44 15.59
N LYS A 3 37.39 -1.82 14.31
CA LYS A 3 37.17 -0.92 13.14
C LYS A 3 35.86 -1.12 12.37
N LEU A 4 35.05 -2.10 12.78
CA LEU A 4 33.75 -2.40 12.11
C LEU A 4 32.55 -1.77 12.83
N LEU A 5 32.72 -1.26 14.07
CA LEU A 5 31.61 -0.64 14.82
C LEU A 5 31.31 0.82 14.45
N ASN A 6 32.21 1.51 13.76
CA ASN A 6 32.07 2.95 13.53
C ASN A 6 31.31 3.35 12.25
N LYS A 7 30.90 2.40 11.41
CA LYS A 7 30.09 2.68 10.22
C LYS A 7 28.59 2.43 10.40
N SER A 8 28.19 1.73 11.47
CA SER A 8 26.78 1.44 11.77
C SER A 8 26.08 2.52 12.60
N LEU A 9 26.81 3.46 13.19
CA LEU A 9 26.25 4.49 14.08
C LEU A 9 25.75 5.74 13.35
N VAL A 10 26.03 5.91 12.07
CA VAL A 10 25.58 7.08 11.29
C VAL A 10 24.12 6.95 10.85
N ALA A 11 23.55 5.76 10.84
CA ALA A 11 22.15 5.54 10.44
C ALA A 11 21.11 5.85 11.54
N VAL A 12 21.52 6.05 12.79
CA VAL A 12 20.60 6.26 13.93
C VAL A 12 20.39 7.74 14.28
N SER A 13 21.24 8.65 13.80
CA SER A 13 21.24 10.07 14.22
C SER A 13 20.28 10.97 13.43
N VAL A 14 19.49 10.46 12.48
CA VAL A 14 18.53 11.27 11.68
C VAL A 14 17.14 11.35 12.33
N PHE A 15 16.94 10.77 13.49
CA PHE A 15 15.59 10.58 14.09
C PHE A 15 15.05 11.77 14.92
N CYS A 16 15.75 12.89 15.03
CA CYS A 16 15.30 14.01 15.86
C CYS A 16 15.17 15.35 15.09
N LEU A 17 14.23 15.41 14.14
CA LEU A 17 13.69 16.71 13.71
C LEU A 17 12.15 16.62 13.67
N MET A 18 11.56 16.75 14.85
CA MET A 18 10.12 16.93 15.00
C MET A 18 9.72 18.35 14.63
N GLY A 19 8.98 18.48 13.53
CA GLY A 19 8.24 19.69 13.26
C GLY A 19 7.02 19.80 14.17
N VAL A 20 6.91 20.88 14.91
CA VAL A 20 5.72 21.26 15.70
C VAL A 20 4.60 21.58 14.72
N ALA A 21 3.51 20.83 14.76
CA ALA A 21 2.31 21.13 13.98
C ALA A 21 1.42 22.09 14.78
N PHE A 22 1.12 23.24 14.21
CA PHE A 22 0.09 24.15 14.71
C PHE A 22 -1.28 23.48 14.51
N ALA A 23 -2.05 23.37 15.59
CA ALA A 23 -3.45 23.00 15.50
C ALA A 23 -4.23 24.20 14.92
N SER A 24 -4.82 24.00 13.75
CA SER A 24 -5.82 24.91 13.20
C SER A 24 -7.16 24.57 13.87
N GLU A 25 -7.83 25.54 14.47
CA GLU A 25 -9.21 25.42 14.91
C GLU A 25 -10.10 25.12 13.70
N SER A 26 -10.66 23.92 13.64
CA SER A 26 -11.57 23.50 12.57
C SER A 26 -12.98 24.01 12.89
N GLN A 27 -13.57 24.78 11.97
CA GLN A 27 -15.03 24.98 11.98
C GLN A 27 -15.76 23.64 11.87
N PRO A 28 -16.96 23.48 12.46
CA PRO A 28 -17.72 22.24 12.34
C PRO A 28 -18.00 21.95 10.86
N GLU A 29 -17.47 20.84 10.39
CA GLU A 29 -17.62 20.40 9.01
C GLU A 29 -19.05 19.97 8.71
N SER A 30 -19.55 20.31 7.52
CA SER A 30 -20.86 19.82 7.08
C SER A 30 -20.79 18.30 6.86
N THR A 31 -21.91 17.61 7.06
CA THR A 31 -22.05 16.16 6.81
C THR A 31 -21.57 15.75 5.40
N SER A 32 -21.88 16.56 4.40
CA SER A 32 -21.42 16.32 3.01
C SER A 32 -19.91 16.42 2.86
N MET A 33 -19.27 17.32 3.63
CA MET A 33 -17.82 17.48 3.63
C MET A 33 -17.11 16.28 4.25
N LEU A 34 -17.62 15.78 5.39
CA LEU A 34 -17.07 14.59 6.03
C LEU A 34 -17.17 13.38 5.09
N SER A 35 -18.35 13.14 4.51
CA SER A 35 -18.55 12.04 3.56
C SER A 35 -17.65 12.14 2.32
N ALA A 36 -17.44 13.35 1.79
CA ALA A 36 -16.54 13.57 0.68
C ALA A 36 -15.08 13.21 1.02
N LYS A 37 -14.61 13.60 2.20
CA LYS A 37 -13.27 13.24 2.69
C LYS A 37 -13.11 11.73 2.88
N GLU A 38 -14.10 11.06 3.47
CA GLU A 38 -14.10 9.61 3.67
C GLU A 38 -14.01 8.87 2.33
N VAL A 39 -14.78 9.28 1.33
CA VAL A 39 -14.73 8.69 -0.02
C VAL A 39 -13.35 8.88 -0.65
N ALA A 40 -12.81 10.09 -0.64
CA ALA A 40 -11.52 10.38 -1.23
C ALA A 40 -10.39 9.60 -0.54
N LEU A 41 -10.43 9.48 0.78
CA LEU A 41 -9.51 8.69 1.58
C LEU A 41 -9.60 7.21 1.22
N SER A 42 -10.81 6.65 1.19
CA SER A 42 -11.06 5.26 0.82
C SER A 42 -10.53 4.93 -0.58
N ASN A 43 -10.79 5.81 -1.56
CA ASN A 43 -10.32 5.64 -2.93
C ASN A 43 -8.80 5.64 -3.02
N SER A 44 -8.15 6.60 -2.36
CA SER A 44 -6.68 6.67 -2.28
C SER A 44 -6.09 5.41 -1.66
N LEU A 45 -6.63 4.96 -0.52
CA LEU A 45 -6.16 3.75 0.16
C LEU A 45 -6.42 2.49 -0.66
N THR A 46 -7.58 2.37 -1.28
CA THR A 46 -7.93 1.25 -2.15
C THR A 46 -6.97 1.16 -3.34
N TRP A 47 -6.72 2.27 -4.02
CA TRP A 47 -5.78 2.32 -5.13
C TRP A 47 -4.35 1.96 -4.71
N ARG A 48 -3.84 2.58 -3.65
CA ARG A 48 -2.49 2.33 -3.12
C ARG A 48 -2.29 0.91 -2.62
N ARG A 49 -3.36 0.23 -2.18
CA ARG A 49 -3.31 -1.14 -1.66
C ARG A 49 -3.61 -2.19 -2.72
N SER A 50 -4.22 -1.79 -3.85
CA SER A 50 -4.63 -2.71 -4.90
C SER A 50 -3.43 -3.38 -5.57
N GLY A 51 -3.06 -4.55 -5.10
CA GLY A 51 -2.00 -5.39 -5.68
C GLY A 51 -0.56 -4.96 -5.39
N MET A 52 -0.29 -3.70 -4.96
CA MET A 52 1.08 -3.17 -4.83
C MET A 52 1.95 -3.96 -3.86
N ARG A 53 1.38 -4.34 -2.73
CA ARG A 53 2.08 -5.13 -1.74
C ARG A 53 2.55 -6.47 -2.31
N HIS A 54 1.70 -7.13 -3.10
CA HIS A 54 2.01 -8.43 -3.70
C HIS A 54 3.13 -8.35 -4.72
N LEU A 55 3.24 -7.25 -5.43
CA LEU A 55 4.35 -7.03 -6.33
C LEU A 55 5.67 -6.93 -5.57
N TYR A 56 5.69 -6.23 -4.44
CA TYR A 56 6.87 -6.21 -3.58
C TYR A 56 7.17 -7.57 -2.95
N GLU A 57 6.15 -8.28 -2.47
CA GLU A 57 6.29 -9.66 -1.96
C GLU A 57 6.77 -10.61 -3.07
N ARG A 58 6.31 -10.40 -4.32
CA ARG A 58 6.80 -11.17 -5.46
C ARG A 58 8.25 -10.88 -5.80
N MET A 59 8.62 -9.59 -5.85
CA MET A 59 10.02 -9.20 -6.04
C MET A 59 10.92 -9.78 -4.94
N ASP A 60 10.47 -9.77 -3.67
CA ASP A 60 11.17 -10.41 -2.56
C ASP A 60 11.35 -11.91 -2.80
N ALA A 61 10.28 -12.62 -3.20
CA ALA A 61 10.31 -14.06 -3.40
C ALA A 61 11.29 -14.47 -4.50
N VAL A 62 11.18 -13.87 -5.70
CA VAL A 62 12.06 -14.21 -6.83
C VAL A 62 13.49 -13.75 -6.63
N ARG A 63 13.72 -12.68 -5.89
CA ARG A 63 15.05 -12.21 -5.51
C ARG A 63 15.75 -13.16 -4.56
N ASN A 64 14.98 -13.81 -3.68
CA ASN A 64 15.52 -14.75 -2.70
C ASN A 64 15.76 -16.13 -3.29
N ASP A 65 14.93 -16.51 -4.27
CA ASP A 65 14.99 -17.79 -4.94
C ASP A 65 14.57 -17.58 -6.41
N ALA A 66 15.55 -17.53 -7.31
CA ALA A 66 15.32 -17.29 -8.72
C ALA A 66 14.54 -18.43 -9.41
N ASP A 67 14.60 -19.65 -8.87
CA ASP A 67 13.85 -20.79 -9.38
C ASP A 67 12.33 -20.60 -9.21
N GLN A 68 11.91 -19.64 -8.40
CA GLN A 68 10.51 -19.21 -8.30
C GLN A 68 10.04 -18.36 -9.49
N ALA A 69 10.95 -17.87 -10.35
CA ALA A 69 10.55 -17.11 -11.53
C ALA A 69 9.70 -17.96 -12.48
N GLY A 70 8.67 -17.35 -13.08
CA GLY A 70 7.77 -18.04 -13.99
C GLY A 70 6.36 -17.46 -13.96
N ARG A 71 5.37 -18.27 -14.31
CA ARG A 71 3.96 -17.89 -14.24
C ARG A 71 3.43 -18.11 -12.82
N TRP A 72 2.66 -17.16 -12.33
CA TRP A 72 2.10 -17.21 -10.99
C TRP A 72 0.75 -16.51 -10.89
N SER A 73 0.00 -16.84 -9.86
CA SER A 73 -1.22 -16.13 -9.49
C SER A 73 -1.31 -15.97 -7.98
N VAL A 74 -1.97 -14.90 -7.54
CA VAL A 74 -2.30 -14.67 -6.13
C VAL A 74 -3.75 -14.27 -6.02
N LYS A 75 -4.46 -14.91 -5.10
CA LYS A 75 -5.79 -14.50 -4.64
C LYS A 75 -5.67 -14.03 -3.20
N ARG A 76 -6.19 -12.86 -2.89
CA ARG A 76 -6.15 -12.29 -1.55
C ARG A 76 -7.49 -11.70 -1.14
N TYR A 77 -7.79 -11.88 0.12
CA TYR A 77 -8.81 -11.14 0.86
C TYR A 77 -8.14 -10.29 1.93
N GLN A 78 -8.62 -9.06 2.10
CA GLN A 78 -8.20 -8.16 3.18
C GLN A 78 -9.39 -7.34 3.63
N ASN A 79 -9.47 -7.13 4.94
CA ASN A 79 -10.34 -6.13 5.54
C ASN A 79 -9.48 -5.12 6.31
N TRP A 80 -10.00 -3.93 6.49
CA TRP A 80 -9.38 -2.91 7.30
C TRP A 80 -10.43 -1.93 7.82
N GLU A 81 -10.16 -1.40 8.99
CA GLU A 81 -11.01 -0.44 9.69
C GLU A 81 -10.21 0.80 10.00
N GLN A 82 -10.81 1.98 9.87
CA GLN A 82 -10.19 3.25 10.15
C GLN A 82 -11.25 4.24 10.63
N GLY A 83 -11.23 4.58 11.92
CA GLY A 83 -12.34 5.31 12.55
C GLY A 83 -13.65 4.55 12.38
N GLU A 84 -14.68 5.21 11.86
CA GLU A 84 -15.98 4.60 11.56
C GLU A 84 -16.05 3.95 10.17
N MET A 85 -15.00 4.07 9.38
CA MET A 85 -14.94 3.49 8.04
C MET A 85 -14.43 2.05 8.09
N SER A 86 -15.17 1.13 7.46
CA SER A 86 -14.72 -0.24 7.24
C SER A 86 -14.68 -0.57 5.76
N CYS A 87 -13.68 -1.35 5.37
CA CYS A 87 -13.51 -1.76 3.98
C CYS A 87 -13.14 -3.23 3.88
N ASP A 88 -13.75 -3.93 2.97
CA ASP A 88 -13.32 -5.26 2.53
C ASP A 88 -12.88 -5.22 1.07
N HIS A 89 -11.87 -6.02 0.74
CA HIS A 89 -11.36 -6.06 -0.63
C HIS A 89 -10.81 -7.44 -0.99
N ARG A 90 -11.11 -7.88 -2.21
CA ARG A 90 -10.61 -9.13 -2.79
C ARG A 90 -9.84 -8.82 -4.06
N PHE A 91 -8.67 -9.40 -4.20
CA PHE A 91 -7.82 -9.23 -5.37
C PHE A 91 -7.44 -10.56 -5.97
N VAL A 92 -7.29 -10.54 -7.29
CA VAL A 92 -6.62 -11.59 -8.05
C VAL A 92 -5.53 -10.93 -8.88
N LEU A 93 -4.32 -11.44 -8.77
CA LEU A 93 -3.19 -11.04 -9.61
C LEU A 93 -2.76 -12.26 -10.43
N LEU A 94 -2.49 -12.01 -11.70
CA LEU A 94 -1.91 -12.96 -12.63
C LEU A 94 -0.61 -12.37 -13.15
N GLY A 95 0.48 -13.09 -13.06
CA GLY A 95 1.77 -12.55 -13.43
C GLY A 95 2.69 -13.57 -14.09
N VAL A 96 3.68 -13.01 -14.74
CA VAL A 96 4.83 -13.73 -15.29
C VAL A 96 6.08 -12.92 -15.01
N ASP A 97 7.12 -13.60 -14.56
CA ASP A 97 8.46 -13.04 -14.46
C ASP A 97 9.49 -13.94 -15.12
N HIS A 98 10.58 -13.35 -15.51
CA HIS A 98 11.68 -13.99 -16.19
C HIS A 98 13.00 -13.54 -15.60
N GLN A 99 13.86 -14.51 -15.37
CA GLN A 99 15.24 -14.26 -14.97
C GLN A 99 16.08 -13.96 -16.20
N PHE A 100 16.53 -12.72 -16.34
CA PHE A 100 17.39 -12.28 -17.44
C PHE A 100 18.87 -12.53 -17.18
N SER A 101 19.26 -12.58 -15.91
CA SER A 101 20.59 -12.95 -15.46
C SER A 101 20.51 -13.44 -14.00
N ASP A 102 21.63 -13.90 -13.43
CA ASP A 102 21.72 -14.31 -12.02
C ASP A 102 21.37 -13.18 -11.04
N HIS A 103 21.34 -11.94 -11.52
CA HIS A 103 21.11 -10.73 -10.74
C HIS A 103 19.82 -10.00 -11.08
N LEU A 104 19.28 -10.14 -12.32
CA LEU A 104 18.16 -9.36 -12.82
C LEU A 104 16.96 -10.22 -13.13
N ILE A 105 15.85 -9.91 -12.49
CA ILE A 105 14.53 -10.48 -12.78
C ILE A 105 13.58 -9.36 -13.13
N LEU A 106 12.82 -9.53 -14.22
CA LEU A 106 11.76 -8.63 -14.65
C LEU A 106 10.45 -9.38 -14.74
N GLY A 107 9.36 -8.71 -14.48
CA GLY A 107 8.03 -9.31 -14.55
C GLY A 107 6.94 -8.33 -14.93
N SER A 108 5.80 -8.89 -15.29
CA SER A 108 4.57 -8.15 -15.57
C SER A 108 3.36 -8.83 -14.94
N THR A 109 2.33 -8.04 -14.63
CA THR A 109 1.09 -8.55 -14.04
C THR A 109 -0.12 -7.84 -14.56
N MET A 110 -1.26 -8.53 -14.43
CA MET A 110 -2.60 -7.93 -14.45
C MET A 110 -3.25 -8.18 -13.09
N ASP A 111 -3.96 -7.20 -12.58
CA ASP A 111 -4.71 -7.29 -11.33
C ASP A 111 -6.16 -6.88 -11.50
N PHE A 112 -7.01 -7.58 -10.75
CA PHE A 112 -8.45 -7.34 -10.67
C PHE A 112 -8.85 -7.36 -9.20
N GLY A 113 -9.59 -6.34 -8.78
CA GLY A 113 -10.06 -6.22 -7.40
C GLY A 113 -11.52 -5.82 -7.33
N LYS A 114 -12.20 -6.31 -6.28
CA LYS A 114 -13.56 -5.89 -5.91
C LYS A 114 -13.62 -5.72 -4.41
N GLY A 115 -14.34 -4.70 -3.97
CA GLY A 115 -14.51 -4.44 -2.56
C GLY A 115 -15.71 -3.57 -2.25
N SER A 116 -15.95 -3.41 -0.96
CA SER A 116 -16.98 -2.53 -0.41
C SER A 116 -16.36 -1.66 0.66
N SER A 117 -16.80 -0.41 0.71
CA SER A 117 -16.45 0.52 1.77
C SER A 117 -17.73 1.04 2.41
N TYR A 118 -17.76 1.06 3.73
CA TYR A 118 -18.86 1.59 4.53
C TYR A 118 -18.35 2.83 5.24
N TYR A 119 -19.11 3.89 5.17
CA TYR A 119 -18.81 5.22 5.72
C TYR A 119 -19.84 5.56 6.79
N THR A 120 -19.59 6.62 7.52
CA THR A 120 -20.54 7.13 8.51
C THR A 120 -21.96 7.31 7.95
N GLN A 121 -22.08 7.73 6.69
CA GLN A 121 -23.41 8.05 6.09
C GLN A 121 -23.57 7.51 4.67
N GLY A 122 -22.93 6.41 4.35
CA GLY A 122 -23.07 5.84 3.02
C GLY A 122 -22.23 4.60 2.82
N SER A 123 -22.20 4.14 1.59
CA SER A 123 -21.37 3.00 1.20
C SER A 123 -20.91 3.13 -0.25
N SER A 124 -19.87 2.44 -0.60
CA SER A 124 -19.46 2.29 -1.98
C SER A 124 -19.01 0.87 -2.29
N ALA A 125 -19.29 0.42 -3.51
CA ALA A 125 -18.65 -0.74 -4.09
C ALA A 125 -17.52 -0.27 -5.02
N THR A 126 -16.35 -0.89 -4.89
CA THR A 126 -15.16 -0.56 -5.68
C THR A 126 -14.76 -1.72 -6.58
N GLU A 127 -14.35 -1.41 -7.80
CA GLU A 127 -13.72 -2.34 -8.72
C GLU A 127 -12.38 -1.74 -9.17
N THR A 128 -11.31 -2.51 -9.12
CA THR A 128 -9.99 -2.11 -9.62
C THR A 128 -9.54 -3.04 -10.73
N MET A 129 -8.94 -2.47 -11.75
CA MET A 129 -8.26 -3.21 -12.80
C MET A 129 -6.97 -2.51 -13.15
N GLY A 130 -5.87 -3.25 -13.23
CA GLY A 130 -4.57 -2.69 -13.52
C GLY A 130 -3.63 -3.64 -14.22
N ALA A 131 -2.60 -3.04 -14.82
CA ALA A 131 -1.45 -3.74 -15.35
C ALA A 131 -0.17 -3.13 -14.74
N SER A 132 0.80 -3.99 -14.46
CA SER A 132 2.06 -3.57 -13.83
C SER A 132 3.25 -4.22 -14.52
N VAL A 133 4.36 -3.51 -14.48
CA VAL A 133 5.68 -4.06 -14.76
C VAL A 133 6.56 -3.83 -13.54
N TYR A 134 7.43 -4.77 -13.24
CA TYR A 134 8.34 -4.67 -12.09
C TYR A 134 9.65 -5.36 -12.39
N GLY A 135 10.66 -5.03 -11.60
CA GLY A 135 11.95 -5.68 -11.69
C GLY A 135 12.75 -5.54 -10.41
N THR A 136 13.68 -6.46 -10.21
CA THR A 136 14.62 -6.42 -9.09
C THR A 136 16.00 -6.83 -9.56
N TYR A 137 17.01 -6.11 -9.08
CA TYR A 137 18.40 -6.41 -9.27
C TYR A 137 19.08 -6.65 -7.93
N ARG A 138 19.82 -7.73 -7.77
CA ARG A 138 20.53 -8.12 -6.56
C ARG A 138 22.03 -8.19 -6.81
N TRP A 139 22.81 -7.59 -5.91
CA TRP A 139 24.25 -7.74 -5.87
C TRP A 139 24.67 -8.93 -5.00
N GLU A 140 25.91 -9.39 -5.18
CA GLU A 140 26.48 -10.52 -4.43
C GLU A 140 26.57 -10.25 -2.91
N ASP A 141 26.71 -8.99 -2.50
CA ASP A 141 26.79 -8.60 -1.09
C ASP A 141 25.42 -8.60 -0.37
N GLY A 142 24.37 -9.04 -1.05
CA GLY A 142 22.99 -9.08 -0.55
C GLY A 142 22.22 -7.76 -0.67
N SER A 143 22.87 -6.70 -1.17
CA SER A 143 22.16 -5.45 -1.52
C SER A 143 21.27 -5.65 -2.73
N TYR A 144 20.23 -4.84 -2.86
CA TYR A 144 19.34 -4.91 -4.00
C TYR A 144 18.64 -3.59 -4.27
N VAL A 145 18.16 -3.44 -5.49
CA VAL A 145 17.23 -2.41 -5.92
C VAL A 145 16.05 -3.06 -6.60
N GLY A 146 14.88 -2.52 -6.37
CA GLY A 146 13.64 -2.94 -7.05
C GLY A 146 12.86 -1.73 -7.54
N GLY A 147 12.08 -1.95 -8.59
CA GLY A 147 11.22 -0.93 -9.15
C GLY A 147 9.93 -1.50 -9.70
N LEU A 148 8.87 -0.71 -9.68
CA LEU A 148 7.59 -1.10 -10.27
C LEU A 148 6.83 0.12 -10.81
N LEU A 149 6.07 -0.13 -11.86
CA LEU A 149 5.11 0.79 -12.46
C LEU A 149 3.77 0.06 -12.58
N LYS A 150 2.68 0.70 -12.14
CA LYS A 150 1.31 0.24 -12.37
C LYS A 150 0.48 1.34 -13.01
N LEU A 151 -0.32 0.96 -13.97
CA LEU A 151 -1.40 1.75 -14.56
C LEU A 151 -2.71 1.00 -14.38
N GLY A 152 -3.81 1.72 -14.21
CA GLY A 152 -5.11 1.07 -14.09
C GLY A 152 -6.26 2.03 -13.85
N VAL A 153 -7.39 1.44 -13.48
CA VAL A 153 -8.65 2.14 -13.29
C VAL A 153 -9.26 1.70 -11.95
N LEU A 154 -9.78 2.65 -11.22
CA LEU A 154 -10.66 2.45 -10.06
C LEU A 154 -12.07 2.89 -10.46
N ARG A 155 -13.03 1.98 -10.42
CA ARG A 155 -14.46 2.26 -10.57
C ARG A 155 -15.11 2.27 -9.21
N LEU A 156 -15.97 3.23 -9.00
CA LEU A 156 -16.67 3.45 -7.74
C LEU A 156 -18.17 3.52 -8.01
N LYS A 157 -18.95 2.75 -7.26
CA LYS A 157 -20.43 2.84 -7.22
C LYS A 157 -20.79 3.22 -5.80
N SER A 158 -21.16 4.49 -5.62
CA SER A 158 -21.47 5.06 -4.30
C SER A 158 -22.97 5.15 -4.08
N LEU A 159 -23.37 5.02 -2.83
CA LEU A 159 -24.73 5.20 -2.35
C LEU A 159 -24.71 6.15 -1.16
N PHE A 160 -25.22 7.36 -1.35
CA PHE A 160 -25.39 8.38 -0.31
C PHE A 160 -26.80 8.91 -0.33
N SER A 161 -27.49 8.90 0.81
CA SER A 161 -28.86 9.41 0.95
C SER A 161 -29.84 8.92 -0.14
N GLY A 162 -29.68 7.68 -0.62
CA GLY A 162 -30.51 7.09 -1.65
C GLY A 162 -30.12 7.43 -3.10
N ALA A 163 -29.19 8.36 -3.33
CA ALA A 163 -28.59 8.62 -4.63
C ALA A 163 -27.50 7.60 -4.94
N LYS A 164 -27.49 7.10 -6.18
CA LYS A 164 -26.47 6.18 -6.69
C LYS A 164 -25.64 6.92 -7.73
N GLU A 165 -24.33 6.88 -7.51
CA GLU A 165 -23.33 7.47 -8.41
C GLU A 165 -22.36 6.41 -8.88
N GLU A 166 -21.96 6.47 -10.16
CA GLU A 166 -20.95 5.58 -10.71
C GLU A 166 -19.83 6.41 -11.36
N ASN A 167 -18.60 6.22 -10.87
CA ASN A 167 -17.44 6.99 -11.25
C ASN A 167 -16.27 6.11 -11.65
N SER A 168 -15.34 6.64 -12.46
CA SER A 168 -14.18 5.89 -12.94
C SER A 168 -12.94 6.79 -12.98
N MET A 169 -11.96 6.48 -12.17
CA MET A 169 -10.71 7.22 -12.02
C MET A 169 -9.55 6.43 -12.60
N GLN A 170 -8.70 7.10 -13.39
CA GLN A 170 -7.43 6.53 -13.85
C GLN A 170 -6.38 6.67 -12.75
N GLY A 171 -5.59 5.63 -12.57
CA GLY A 171 -4.56 5.57 -11.54
C GLY A 171 -3.19 5.22 -12.10
N LEU A 172 -2.18 5.88 -11.54
CA LEU A 172 -0.76 5.63 -11.73
C LEU A 172 -0.14 5.28 -10.38
N TYR A 173 0.79 4.32 -10.37
CA TYR A 173 1.64 4.04 -9.23
C TYR A 173 3.06 3.75 -9.70
N LEU A 174 4.03 4.42 -9.08
CA LEU A 174 5.46 4.21 -9.26
C LEU A 174 6.05 3.81 -7.91
N GLY A 175 6.93 2.83 -7.91
CA GLY A 175 7.63 2.40 -6.72
C GLY A 175 9.09 2.10 -7.00
N ALA A 176 9.94 2.47 -6.06
CA ALA A 176 11.34 2.09 -6.03
C ALA A 176 11.71 1.65 -4.61
N GLU A 177 12.55 0.64 -4.50
CA GLU A 177 13.09 0.21 -3.21
C GLU A 177 14.59 -0.08 -3.32
N TYR A 178 15.27 0.14 -2.23
CA TYR A 178 16.64 -0.30 -1.99
C TYR A 178 16.70 -0.97 -0.62
N GLY A 179 17.43 -2.06 -0.53
CA GLY A 179 17.62 -2.78 0.72
C GLY A 179 18.87 -3.65 0.70
N ARG A 180 19.11 -4.29 1.82
CA ARG A 180 20.20 -5.25 1.97
C ARG A 180 19.76 -6.41 2.83
N ARG A 181 19.71 -7.60 2.24
CA ARG A 181 19.39 -8.83 2.95
C ARG A 181 20.65 -9.36 3.66
N MET A 182 20.55 -9.53 4.97
CA MET A 182 21.62 -10.03 5.83
C MET A 182 21.14 -11.26 6.58
N THR A 183 22.00 -12.24 6.75
CA THR A 183 21.72 -13.47 7.52
C THR A 183 22.66 -13.54 8.72
N PRO A 184 22.41 -12.76 9.80
CA PRO A 184 23.28 -12.73 10.96
C PRO A 184 23.30 -14.07 11.72
N TRP A 185 22.24 -14.87 11.60
CA TRP A 185 22.11 -16.21 12.17
C TRP A 185 21.50 -17.16 11.15
N SER A 186 21.76 -18.44 11.24
CA SER A 186 21.38 -19.46 10.23
C SER A 186 19.89 -19.52 9.89
N ARG A 187 19.03 -19.04 10.76
CA ARG A 187 17.56 -19.07 10.57
C ARG A 187 16.91 -17.69 10.57
N VAL A 188 17.70 -16.64 10.73
CA VAL A 188 17.19 -15.28 10.86
C VAL A 188 17.75 -14.42 9.75
N VAL A 189 16.87 -13.82 9.00
CA VAL A 189 17.18 -12.84 7.98
C VAL A 189 16.73 -11.47 8.45
N LEU A 190 17.59 -10.48 8.32
CA LEU A 190 17.29 -9.07 8.51
C LEU A 190 17.38 -8.35 7.17
N ASP A 191 16.39 -7.55 6.87
CA ASP A 191 16.27 -6.83 5.60
C ASP A 191 15.84 -5.37 5.85
N PRO A 192 16.81 -4.47 6.16
CA PRO A 192 16.55 -3.04 6.17
C PRO A 192 16.30 -2.53 4.75
N GLN A 193 15.25 -1.70 4.60
CA GLN A 193 14.76 -1.23 3.31
C GLN A 193 14.43 0.25 3.36
N VAL A 194 14.72 0.96 2.27
CA VAL A 194 14.17 2.28 1.95
C VAL A 194 13.26 2.11 0.75
N ARG A 195 12.06 2.66 0.83
CA ARG A 195 11.09 2.61 -0.28
C ARG A 195 10.56 3.99 -0.58
N LEU A 196 10.50 4.31 -1.86
CA LEU A 196 9.90 5.52 -2.40
C LEU A 196 8.70 5.10 -3.24
N THR A 197 7.56 5.74 -3.03
CA THR A 197 6.37 5.45 -3.82
C THR A 197 5.66 6.75 -4.20
N TYR A 198 5.31 6.87 -5.46
CA TYR A 198 4.43 7.90 -5.97
C TYR A 198 3.15 7.25 -6.47
N SER A 199 2.01 7.80 -6.09
CA SER A 199 0.72 7.36 -6.63
C SER A 199 -0.15 8.56 -6.96
N ARG A 200 -0.86 8.45 -8.07
CA ARG A 200 -1.85 9.43 -8.51
C ARG A 200 -3.14 8.71 -8.88
N LEU A 201 -4.24 9.24 -8.40
CA LEU A 201 -5.58 8.88 -8.80
C LEU A 201 -6.23 10.12 -9.42
N GLY A 202 -6.81 9.98 -10.62
CA GLY A 202 -7.34 11.10 -11.38
C GLY A 202 -8.46 11.86 -10.66
N SER A 203 -8.73 13.07 -11.12
CA SER A 203 -9.84 13.90 -10.64
C SER A 203 -11.18 13.29 -11.05
N GLU A 204 -12.20 13.52 -10.23
CA GLU A 204 -13.56 13.00 -10.45
C GLU A 204 -14.59 13.94 -9.82
N GLY A 205 -15.82 13.93 -10.37
CA GLY A 205 -16.97 14.58 -9.77
C GLY A 205 -18.02 13.56 -9.34
N MET A 206 -18.70 13.82 -8.23
CA MET A 206 -19.81 13.00 -7.77
C MET A 206 -20.81 13.82 -6.96
N GLU A 207 -22.07 13.37 -6.91
CA GLU A 207 -23.09 13.95 -6.05
C GLU A 207 -23.06 13.28 -4.66
N ILE A 208 -22.89 14.07 -3.61
CA ILE A 208 -22.97 13.62 -2.23
C ILE A 208 -24.02 14.43 -1.49
N HIS A 209 -25.08 13.79 -1.00
CA HIS A 209 -26.18 14.45 -0.29
C HIS A 209 -26.80 15.62 -1.08
N LYS A 210 -27.04 15.41 -2.39
CA LYS A 210 -27.56 16.44 -3.31
C LYS A 210 -26.62 17.66 -3.51
N THR A 211 -25.37 17.48 -3.25
CA THR A 211 -24.32 18.48 -3.46
C THR A 211 -23.31 17.92 -4.45
N ASP A 212 -23.06 18.62 -5.53
CA ASP A 212 -22.01 18.26 -6.47
C ASP A 212 -20.64 18.49 -5.84
N VAL A 213 -19.83 17.45 -5.77
CA VAL A 213 -18.47 17.49 -5.26
C VAL A 213 -17.52 17.15 -6.38
N GLN A 214 -16.60 18.04 -6.66
CA GLN A 214 -15.52 17.80 -7.62
C GLN A 214 -14.21 17.61 -6.85
N TYR A 215 -13.63 16.42 -6.96
CA TYR A 215 -12.32 16.12 -6.39
C TYR A 215 -11.20 16.50 -7.36
N ASP A 216 -10.14 17.07 -6.81
CA ASP A 216 -8.88 17.17 -7.52
C ASP A 216 -8.19 15.80 -7.57
N ALA A 217 -7.19 15.65 -8.44
CA ALA A 217 -6.38 14.43 -8.46
C ALA A 217 -5.71 14.21 -7.09
N ILE A 218 -5.81 12.99 -6.58
CA ILE A 218 -5.20 12.60 -5.30
C ILE A 218 -3.78 12.13 -5.57
N GLU A 219 -2.81 12.83 -5.02
CA GLU A 219 -1.40 12.51 -5.18
C GLU A 219 -0.75 12.19 -3.84
N ASN A 220 0.08 11.15 -3.83
CA ASN A 220 0.87 10.75 -2.67
C ASN A 220 2.32 10.51 -3.09
N PHE A 221 3.25 11.01 -2.31
CA PHE A 221 4.66 10.67 -2.41
C PHE A 221 5.17 10.22 -1.05
N VAL A 222 5.31 8.90 -0.90
CA VAL A 222 5.64 8.28 0.39
C VAL A 222 7.09 7.84 0.40
N VAL A 223 7.81 8.29 1.41
CA VAL A 223 9.13 7.78 1.80
C VAL A 223 8.93 6.82 2.97
N ALA A 224 9.49 5.62 2.89
CA ALA A 224 9.38 4.63 3.95
C ALA A 224 10.76 4.07 4.32
N LEU A 225 11.01 3.98 5.63
CA LEU A 225 12.10 3.22 6.23
C LEU A 225 11.49 1.96 6.84
N ARG A 226 12.01 0.80 6.49
CA ARG A 226 11.43 -0.49 6.89
C ARG A 226 12.53 -1.43 7.36
N LEU A 227 12.21 -2.26 8.34
CA LEU A 227 13.01 -3.38 8.77
C LEU A 227 12.13 -4.62 8.76
N LYS A 228 12.43 -5.57 7.88
CA LYS A 228 11.81 -6.90 7.90
C LYS A 228 12.77 -7.87 8.59
N SER A 229 12.26 -8.62 9.53
CA SER A 229 12.95 -9.77 10.13
C SER A 229 12.16 -11.03 9.77
N GLU A 230 12.83 -12.03 9.24
CA GLU A 230 12.22 -13.30 8.83
C GLU A 230 12.90 -14.45 9.56
N VAL A 231 12.11 -15.40 10.04
CA VAL A 231 12.60 -16.59 10.77
C VAL A 231 12.04 -17.83 10.07
N THR A 232 12.94 -18.70 9.63
CA THR A 232 12.58 -20.00 9.03
C THR A 232 12.30 -20.99 10.16
N LEU A 233 11.08 -21.57 10.17
CA LEU A 233 10.60 -22.50 11.20
C LEU A 233 10.68 -23.97 10.77
N GLY A 234 11.36 -24.28 9.69
CA GLY A 234 11.48 -25.61 9.11
C GLY A 234 11.57 -25.53 7.60
N GLU A 235 11.27 -26.61 6.90
CA GLU A 235 11.37 -26.66 5.44
C GLU A 235 10.20 -25.96 4.74
N SER A 236 9.02 -25.93 5.37
CA SER A 236 7.79 -25.46 4.74
C SER A 236 7.19 -24.21 5.39
N ALA A 237 7.76 -23.71 6.48
CA ALA A 237 7.16 -22.59 7.20
C ALA A 237 8.18 -21.48 7.51
N SER A 238 7.74 -20.25 7.38
CA SER A 238 8.46 -19.07 7.85
C SER A 238 7.51 -18.08 8.51
N THR A 239 8.07 -17.29 9.42
CA THR A 239 7.37 -16.14 10.01
C THR A 239 8.20 -14.90 9.79
N TYR A 240 7.52 -13.76 9.73
CA TYR A 240 8.21 -12.49 9.62
C TYR A 240 7.57 -11.43 10.50
N PHE A 241 8.40 -10.50 10.89
CA PHE A 241 8.01 -9.28 11.58
C PHE A 241 8.52 -8.10 10.75
N LEU A 242 7.68 -7.09 10.56
CA LEU A 242 8.02 -5.89 9.83
C LEU A 242 7.69 -4.67 10.67
N LEU A 243 8.70 -3.82 10.86
CA LEU A 243 8.55 -2.47 11.38
C LEU A 243 8.80 -1.48 10.25
N GLY A 244 8.01 -0.40 10.21
CA GLY A 244 8.21 0.64 9.22
C GLY A 244 7.78 2.01 9.75
N TYR A 245 8.52 3.03 9.30
CA TYR A 245 8.13 4.42 9.42
C TYR A 245 7.90 4.97 8.02
N TYR A 246 6.79 5.66 7.85
CA TYR A 246 6.31 6.17 6.57
C TYR A 246 6.02 7.67 6.70
N ARG A 247 6.38 8.43 5.68
CA ARG A 247 6.04 9.84 5.57
C ARG A 247 5.54 10.14 4.17
N ASP A 248 4.32 10.67 4.08
CA ASP A 248 3.76 11.18 2.85
C ASP A 248 4.07 12.67 2.72
N LEU A 249 4.69 13.05 1.63
CA LEU A 249 5.13 14.42 1.38
C LEU A 249 4.13 15.22 0.53
N LEU A 250 3.20 14.55 -0.16
CA LEU A 250 2.19 15.17 -1.02
C LEU A 250 0.75 14.89 -0.59
N GLY A 251 0.55 14.03 0.40
CA GLY A 251 -0.74 13.48 0.81
C GLY A 251 -1.79 14.49 1.18
N ARG A 252 -2.38 15.12 0.17
CA ARG A 252 -3.49 16.06 0.29
C ARG A 252 -4.69 15.53 -0.46
N VAL A 253 -5.86 15.73 0.11
CA VAL A 253 -7.14 15.56 -0.55
C VAL A 253 -7.76 16.93 -0.65
N SER A 254 -8.08 17.35 -1.88
CA SER A 254 -8.75 18.62 -2.13
C SER A 254 -9.91 18.44 -3.09
N GLY A 255 -10.86 19.36 -3.02
CA GLY A 255 -12.01 19.36 -3.89
C GLY A 255 -12.86 20.61 -3.69
N ARG A 256 -13.94 20.68 -4.43
CA ARG A 256 -14.87 21.82 -4.45
C ARG A 256 -16.28 21.32 -4.30
N TYR A 257 -17.05 22.01 -3.46
CA TYR A 257 -18.49 21.88 -3.40
C TYR A 257 -19.10 22.89 -4.36
N LEU A 258 -19.98 22.41 -5.22
CA LEU A 258 -20.73 23.21 -6.16
C LEU A 258 -22.18 23.30 -5.67
N GLN A 259 -22.47 24.24 -4.78
CA GLN A 259 -23.82 24.54 -4.37
C GLN A 259 -24.29 25.81 -5.08
N ALA A 260 -25.50 25.88 -5.57
CA ALA A 260 -26.09 26.80 -6.56
C ALA A 260 -25.61 28.28 -6.57
N GLN A 261 -25.07 28.81 -5.49
CA GLN A 261 -24.50 30.19 -5.41
C GLN A 261 -23.17 30.26 -4.66
N ASP A 262 -22.69 29.16 -4.06
CA ASP A 262 -21.47 29.17 -3.23
C ASP A 262 -20.51 28.06 -3.66
N ARG A 263 -19.25 28.45 -3.92
CA ARG A 263 -18.16 27.50 -4.23
C ARG A 263 -17.27 27.40 -3.00
N GLN A 264 -17.43 26.37 -2.22
CA GLN A 264 -16.55 26.12 -1.11
C GLN A 264 -15.47 25.11 -1.52
N THR A 265 -14.23 25.42 -1.22
CA THR A 265 -13.11 24.50 -1.41
C THR A 265 -12.74 23.85 -0.09
N PHE A 266 -12.42 22.56 -0.14
CA PHE A 266 -11.81 21.89 1.00
C PHE A 266 -10.42 21.40 0.62
N THR A 267 -9.51 21.46 1.58
CA THR A 267 -8.18 20.85 1.47
C THR A 267 -7.84 20.26 2.82
N ASP A 268 -7.49 18.98 2.82
CA ASP A 268 -7.05 18.29 4.03
C ASP A 268 -5.76 17.52 3.79
N SER A 269 -4.85 17.57 4.74
CA SER A 269 -3.63 16.78 4.73
C SER A 269 -3.89 15.45 5.43
N VAL A 270 -4.36 14.48 4.68
CA VAL A 270 -4.80 13.17 5.20
C VAL A 270 -3.64 12.26 5.57
N PHE A 271 -2.47 12.48 4.96
CA PHE A 271 -1.33 11.58 5.11
C PHE A 271 -0.08 12.36 5.47
N ASN A 272 0.33 12.36 6.74
CA ASN A 272 1.59 12.98 7.14
C ASN A 272 2.66 11.92 7.41
N ALA A 273 2.66 11.35 8.61
CA ALA A 273 3.62 10.33 9.03
C ALA A 273 2.93 9.28 9.87
N TRP A 274 3.34 8.02 9.70
CA TRP A 274 2.80 6.91 10.48
C TRP A 274 3.84 5.80 10.67
N GLY A 275 3.66 5.05 11.75
CA GLY A 275 4.35 3.81 11.99
C GLY A 275 3.51 2.62 11.52
N ARG A 276 4.16 1.50 11.25
CA ARG A 276 3.52 0.23 10.92
C ARG A 276 4.27 -0.90 11.60
N ALA A 277 3.52 -1.80 12.23
CA ALA A 277 4.01 -3.09 12.65
C ALA A 277 3.19 -4.19 11.97
N SER A 278 3.83 -5.19 11.41
CA SER A 278 3.15 -6.36 10.83
C SER A 278 3.82 -7.63 11.32
N PHE A 279 2.99 -8.64 11.57
CA PHE A 279 3.42 -10.00 11.83
C PHE A 279 2.74 -10.91 10.81
N GLY A 280 3.50 -11.80 10.16
CA GLY A 280 2.96 -12.72 9.19
C GLY A 280 3.63 -14.08 9.26
N ALA A 281 2.94 -15.07 8.67
CA ALA A 281 3.44 -16.41 8.49
C ALA A 281 3.13 -16.88 7.07
N ASP A 282 4.09 -17.55 6.47
CA ASP A 282 3.99 -18.20 5.19
C ASP A 282 4.13 -19.72 5.40
N TYR A 283 3.28 -20.48 4.76
CA TYR A 283 3.29 -21.94 4.78
C TYR A 283 3.26 -22.48 3.35
N GLN A 284 4.29 -23.21 2.98
CA GLN A 284 4.37 -23.91 1.70
C GLN A 284 3.59 -25.22 1.82
N VAL A 285 2.40 -25.26 1.20
CA VAL A 285 1.51 -26.43 1.23
C VAL A 285 2.07 -27.55 0.37
N ASP A 286 2.61 -27.18 -0.79
CA ASP A 286 3.35 -28.03 -1.72
C ASP A 286 4.31 -27.17 -2.56
N ASP A 287 4.98 -27.77 -3.56
CA ASP A 287 5.94 -27.07 -4.42
C ASP A 287 5.34 -25.92 -5.25
N ARG A 288 4.01 -25.85 -5.33
CA ARG A 288 3.28 -24.87 -6.14
C ARG A 288 2.41 -23.91 -5.34
N ILE A 289 2.03 -24.30 -4.13
CA ILE A 289 1.07 -23.52 -3.32
C ILE A 289 1.73 -23.00 -2.06
N THR A 290 1.66 -21.69 -1.87
CA THR A 290 2.02 -21.03 -0.62
C THR A 290 0.80 -20.32 -0.05
N ALA A 291 0.43 -20.64 1.17
CA ALA A 291 -0.59 -19.95 1.95
C ALA A 291 0.06 -18.94 2.90
N SER A 292 -0.54 -17.76 3.05
CA SER A 292 0.00 -16.70 3.92
C SER A 292 -1.11 -16.05 4.73
N ILE A 293 -0.77 -15.72 5.97
CA ILE A 293 -1.61 -14.89 6.86
C ILE A 293 -0.78 -13.75 7.41
N GLU A 294 -1.39 -12.59 7.58
CA GLU A 294 -0.74 -11.42 8.15
C GLU A 294 -1.71 -10.57 8.95
N ALA A 295 -1.26 -10.14 10.12
CA ALA A 295 -1.87 -9.08 10.91
C ALA A 295 -0.96 -7.83 10.85
N GLU A 296 -1.58 -6.67 10.67
CA GLU A 296 -0.89 -5.38 10.59
C GLU A 296 -1.60 -4.36 11.47
N LYS A 297 -0.82 -3.59 12.21
CA LYS A 297 -1.27 -2.40 12.92
C LYS A 297 -0.50 -1.20 12.41
N THR A 298 -1.23 -0.16 12.05
CA THR A 298 -0.69 1.15 11.70
C THR A 298 -0.91 2.10 12.88
N PHE A 299 0.07 2.94 13.18
CA PHE A 299 0.06 3.92 14.26
C PHE A 299 0.27 5.30 13.66
N GLY A 300 -0.56 6.27 13.98
CA GLY A 300 -0.43 7.61 13.44
C GLY A 300 -1.52 8.54 13.95
N ARG A 301 -1.75 9.62 13.21
CA ARG A 301 -2.89 10.49 13.46
C ARG A 301 -4.18 9.81 13.03
N GLU A 302 -5.32 10.35 13.42
CA GLU A 302 -6.68 9.81 13.33
C GLU A 302 -7.01 9.00 12.06
N TYR A 303 -6.63 9.47 10.87
CA TYR A 303 -6.87 8.79 9.60
C TYR A 303 -5.86 7.70 9.22
N GLN A 304 -4.89 7.39 10.10
CA GLN A 304 -3.82 6.44 9.80
C GLN A 304 -3.76 5.28 10.79
N ASP A 305 -4.48 5.40 11.91
CA ASP A 305 -4.58 4.32 12.89
C ASP A 305 -5.59 3.28 12.39
N HIS A 306 -5.11 2.16 11.91
CA HIS A 306 -5.95 1.05 11.45
C HIS A 306 -5.33 -0.30 11.75
N THR A 307 -6.19 -1.30 11.87
CA THR A 307 -5.82 -2.71 11.97
C THR A 307 -6.22 -3.41 10.68
N ARG A 308 -5.39 -4.32 10.21
CA ARG A 308 -5.67 -5.12 9.02
C ARG A 308 -5.33 -6.57 9.27
N LEU A 309 -6.24 -7.45 8.89
CA LEU A 309 -5.99 -8.88 8.74
C LEU A 309 -6.06 -9.23 7.26
N SER A 310 -5.16 -10.06 6.80
CA SER A 310 -5.16 -10.54 5.41
C SER A 310 -4.73 -11.99 5.31
N CYS A 311 -5.34 -12.71 4.39
CA CYS A 311 -4.92 -14.04 3.99
C CYS A 311 -4.75 -14.09 2.47
N SER A 312 -3.81 -14.89 2.01
CA SER A 312 -3.56 -15.08 0.59
C SER A 312 -3.15 -16.52 0.28
N ALA A 313 -3.42 -16.93 -0.95
CA ALA A 313 -2.87 -18.13 -1.53
C ALA A 313 -2.20 -17.77 -2.84
N ARG A 314 -0.95 -18.17 -3.00
CA ARG A 314 -0.16 -18.03 -4.22
C ARG A 314 -0.04 -19.38 -4.88
N TYR A 315 -0.24 -19.42 -6.19
CA TYR A 315 -0.05 -20.59 -7.01
C TYR A 315 1.00 -20.33 -8.10
N ARG A 316 1.93 -21.26 -8.27
CA ARG A 316 2.94 -21.29 -9.33
C ARG A 316 2.56 -22.38 -10.35
N PHE A 317 2.51 -22.01 -11.62
CA PHE A 317 2.16 -22.90 -12.72
C PHE A 317 3.35 -23.73 -13.23
#